data_e3926a7adc3994b07a8933887ab36236
#
_entry.id   e3926a7adc3994b07a8933887ab36236
#
_cell.length_a   1.000
_cell.length_b   1.000
_cell.length_c   1.000
_cell.angle_alpha   90.00
_cell.angle_beta   90.00
_cell.angle_gamma   90.00
#
_symmetry.space_group_name_H-M   'P 1'
#
loop_
_entity.id
_entity.type
_entity.pdbx_description
1 polymer ?
#
loop_
_entity_poly.entity_id
_entity_poly.type
_entity_poly.pdbx_seq_one_letter_code
_entity_poly.pdbx_strand_id
1 'polypeptide(L)'
;DGIYVDGTLGGGGHSYEIAGRLSEGGRLIGIDQDEDAIKAASKRLEPYMDRVTIVRNNYCNMDKVLDELGIDKVDGIMLDLGVSSYQLDAADRGFTYNVDTALDMRMDQRQEITAKDIVNEYSEFDLYRIIRDYGEDRFAKNIAKHIVAARQEKPIETTFELNDIIKAAIPMKVRATGGHPSKRTYQAIRIELNKELEVLENSIDMMIDRLKPEGRLCIITFKLEIGR
;
A
#
# COMPACT_ATOMS: atom_id res chain seq x y z
N ASP A 1 -14.93 19.25 -17.05
CA ASP A 1 -15.91 19.74 -16.04
C ASP A 1 -16.33 18.64 -15.05
N GLY A 2 -15.60 17.54 -14.91
CA GLY A 2 -15.98 16.44 -14.05
C GLY A 2 -15.40 16.55 -12.64
N ILE A 3 -15.94 15.74 -11.72
CA ILE A 3 -15.40 15.52 -10.38
C ILE A 3 -14.70 14.16 -10.37
N TYR A 4 -13.44 14.14 -10.00
CA TYR A 4 -12.63 12.93 -9.98
C TYR A 4 -12.06 12.68 -8.58
N VAL A 5 -11.87 11.41 -8.23
CA VAL A 5 -11.23 11.00 -6.99
C VAL A 5 -9.99 10.17 -7.30
N ASP A 6 -8.86 10.55 -6.72
CA ASP A 6 -7.66 9.72 -6.61
C ASP A 6 -7.63 9.17 -5.18
N GLY A 7 -8.00 7.91 -5.00
CA GLY A 7 -8.11 7.27 -3.68
C GLY A 7 -6.77 6.83 -3.11
N THR A 8 -5.69 6.92 -3.90
CA THR A 8 -4.32 6.55 -3.55
C THR A 8 -3.35 7.62 -4.02
N LEU A 9 -3.53 8.84 -3.48
CA LEU A 9 -2.86 10.05 -3.94
C LEU A 9 -1.33 9.89 -4.04
N GLY A 10 -0.71 9.21 -3.07
CA GLY A 10 0.73 9.03 -3.02
C GLY A 10 1.46 10.36 -3.12
N GLY A 11 2.51 10.42 -3.93
CA GLY A 11 3.22 11.67 -4.23
C GLY A 11 2.53 12.59 -5.25
N GLY A 12 1.27 12.33 -5.61
CA GLY A 12 0.45 13.18 -6.48
C GLY A 12 0.80 13.11 -7.97
N GLY A 13 1.46 12.04 -8.44
CA GLY A 13 1.87 11.92 -9.85
C GLY A 13 0.69 11.87 -10.80
N HIS A 14 -0.21 10.92 -10.61
CA HIS A 14 -1.43 10.79 -11.42
C HIS A 14 -2.36 11.98 -11.23
N SER A 15 -2.52 12.43 -9.98
CA SER A 15 -3.32 13.61 -9.64
C SER A 15 -2.85 14.88 -10.34
N TYR A 16 -1.54 15.08 -10.52
CA TYR A 16 -0.98 16.21 -11.26
C TYR A 16 -1.42 16.19 -12.73
N GLU A 17 -1.33 15.04 -13.37
CA GLU A 17 -1.76 14.85 -14.77
C GLU A 17 -3.28 15.02 -14.95
N ILE A 18 -4.08 14.55 -13.98
CA ILE A 18 -5.53 14.73 -13.98
C ILE A 18 -5.86 16.21 -13.81
N ALA A 19 -5.32 16.87 -12.78
CA ALA A 19 -5.59 18.26 -12.48
C ALA A 19 -5.23 19.21 -13.64
N GLY A 20 -4.11 18.92 -14.34
CA GLY A 20 -3.70 19.69 -15.52
C GLY A 20 -4.64 19.55 -16.73
N ARG A 21 -5.49 18.51 -16.77
CA ARG A 21 -6.47 18.29 -17.84
C ARG A 21 -7.88 18.71 -17.48
N LEU A 22 -8.12 19.08 -16.23
CA LEU A 22 -9.42 19.58 -15.79
C LEU A 22 -9.67 20.98 -16.36
N SER A 23 -10.90 21.20 -16.82
CA SER A 23 -11.39 22.53 -17.16
C SER A 23 -11.73 23.35 -15.90
N GLU A 24 -12.10 24.61 -16.07
CA GLU A 24 -12.34 25.56 -14.98
C GLU A 24 -13.37 25.08 -13.94
N GLY A 25 -14.38 24.30 -14.34
CA GLY A 25 -15.38 23.70 -13.43
C GLY A 25 -15.02 22.32 -12.88
N GLY A 26 -13.87 21.77 -13.27
CA GLY A 26 -13.46 20.43 -12.84
C GLY A 26 -12.86 20.42 -11.42
N ARG A 27 -13.06 19.33 -10.70
CA ARG A 27 -12.53 19.13 -9.33
C ARG A 27 -11.85 17.79 -9.19
N LEU A 28 -10.78 17.76 -8.41
CA LEU A 28 -10.08 16.53 -8.02
C LEU A 28 -10.01 16.42 -6.51
N ILE A 29 -10.41 15.28 -5.98
CA ILE A 29 -10.27 14.93 -4.57
C ILE A 29 -9.17 13.88 -4.46
N GLY A 30 -8.06 14.20 -3.81
CA GLY A 30 -6.96 13.29 -3.50
C GLY A 30 -7.08 12.76 -2.08
N ILE A 31 -7.09 11.45 -1.91
CA ILE A 31 -7.17 10.79 -0.61
C ILE A 31 -5.90 9.97 -0.40
N ASP A 32 -5.27 10.13 0.75
CA ASP A 32 -4.18 9.25 1.22
C ASP A 32 -4.19 9.17 2.75
N GLN A 33 -3.75 8.05 3.28
CA GLN A 33 -3.60 7.86 4.72
C GLN A 33 -2.21 8.25 5.23
N ASP A 34 -1.23 8.30 4.32
CA ASP A 34 0.16 8.62 4.62
C ASP A 34 0.40 10.13 4.61
N GLU A 35 0.76 10.67 5.77
CA GLU A 35 1.03 12.11 5.92
C GLU A 35 2.19 12.60 5.06
N ASP A 36 3.23 11.77 4.90
CA ASP A 36 4.40 12.17 4.11
C ASP A 36 4.08 12.18 2.62
N ALA A 37 3.25 11.24 2.16
CA ALA A 37 2.70 11.26 0.80
C ALA A 37 1.88 12.52 0.56
N ILE A 38 1.00 12.89 1.50
CA ILE A 38 0.20 14.11 1.42
C ILE A 38 1.07 15.37 1.33
N LYS A 39 2.13 15.47 2.14
CA LYS A 39 3.07 16.61 2.07
C LYS A 39 3.73 16.71 0.70
N ALA A 40 4.17 15.59 0.14
CA ALA A 40 4.78 15.54 -1.19
C ALA A 40 3.78 15.92 -2.29
N ALA A 41 2.56 15.36 -2.23
CA ALA A 41 1.49 15.67 -3.17
C ALA A 41 1.06 17.14 -3.11
N SER A 42 0.92 17.70 -1.91
CA SER A 42 0.54 19.13 -1.73
C SER A 42 1.53 20.05 -2.40
N LYS A 43 2.83 19.77 -2.28
CA LYS A 43 3.87 20.53 -2.97
C LYS A 43 3.80 20.37 -4.50
N ARG A 44 3.58 19.16 -4.98
CA ARG A 44 3.47 18.89 -6.42
C ARG A 44 2.23 19.53 -7.05
N LEU A 45 1.12 19.52 -6.34
CA LEU A 45 -0.18 20.01 -6.80
C LEU A 45 -0.40 21.49 -6.54
N GLU A 46 0.58 22.20 -5.98
CA GLU A 46 0.50 23.64 -5.68
C GLU A 46 -0.09 24.47 -6.85
N PRO A 47 0.27 24.23 -8.12
CA PRO A 47 -0.28 24.98 -9.25
C PRO A 47 -1.77 24.79 -9.49
N TYR A 48 -2.39 23.76 -8.90
CA TYR A 48 -3.78 23.32 -9.13
C TYR A 48 -4.64 23.32 -7.88
N MET A 49 -4.19 23.93 -6.78
CA MET A 49 -4.92 23.90 -5.50
C MET A 49 -6.25 24.66 -5.53
N ASP A 50 -6.51 25.44 -6.59
CA ASP A 50 -7.80 26.05 -6.87
C ASP A 50 -8.90 25.02 -7.20
N ARG A 51 -8.53 23.85 -7.69
CA ARG A 51 -9.42 22.76 -8.12
C ARG A 51 -9.12 21.40 -7.46
N VAL A 52 -8.12 21.32 -6.60
CA VAL A 52 -7.72 20.09 -5.90
C VAL A 52 -8.01 20.21 -4.41
N THR A 53 -8.65 19.18 -3.85
CA THR A 53 -8.85 19.02 -2.40
C THR A 53 -8.10 17.77 -1.95
N ILE A 54 -7.20 17.89 -0.97
CA ILE A 54 -6.45 16.77 -0.41
C ILE A 54 -7.01 16.43 0.97
N VAL A 55 -7.31 15.15 1.19
CA VAL A 55 -7.90 14.65 2.44
C VAL A 55 -7.05 13.51 2.99
N ARG A 56 -6.66 13.60 4.26
CA ARG A 56 -5.97 12.52 4.97
C ARG A 56 -6.99 11.49 5.46
N ASN A 57 -7.22 10.46 4.68
CA ASN A 57 -8.11 9.36 5.01
C ASN A 57 -7.69 8.09 4.24
N ASN A 58 -8.31 6.96 4.56
CA ASN A 58 -8.24 5.77 3.73
C ASN A 58 -9.40 5.81 2.71
N TYR A 59 -9.17 5.33 1.50
CA TYR A 59 -10.19 5.30 0.45
C TYR A 59 -11.42 4.45 0.79
N CYS A 60 -11.34 3.57 1.78
CA CYS A 60 -12.52 2.87 2.31
C CYS A 60 -13.56 3.80 2.97
N ASN A 61 -13.18 5.01 3.29
CA ASN A 61 -14.06 6.06 3.80
C ASN A 61 -14.37 7.14 2.74
N MET A 62 -14.20 6.83 1.46
CA MET A 62 -14.43 7.77 0.36
C MET A 62 -15.86 8.34 0.38
N ASP A 63 -16.84 7.52 0.72
CA ASP A 63 -18.24 7.94 0.90
C ASP A 63 -18.36 9.09 1.90
N LYS A 64 -17.76 8.96 3.08
CA LYS A 64 -17.78 9.99 4.12
C LYS A 64 -17.05 11.25 3.68
N VAL A 65 -15.90 11.09 3.02
CA VAL A 65 -15.14 12.22 2.48
C VAL A 65 -15.98 13.00 1.45
N LEU A 66 -16.66 12.31 0.55
CA LEU A 66 -17.53 12.93 -0.45
C LEU A 66 -18.73 13.61 0.20
N ASP A 67 -19.36 12.98 1.20
CA ASP A 67 -20.49 13.57 1.94
C ASP A 67 -20.08 14.86 2.67
N GLU A 68 -18.93 14.87 3.33
CA GLU A 68 -18.37 16.06 4.00
C GLU A 68 -18.09 17.22 3.02
N LEU A 69 -17.74 16.89 1.77
CA LEU A 69 -17.52 17.86 0.70
C LEU A 69 -18.81 18.25 -0.05
N GLY A 70 -19.96 17.69 0.30
CA GLY A 70 -21.24 17.92 -0.37
C GLY A 70 -21.30 17.34 -1.78
N ILE A 71 -20.57 16.25 -2.05
CA ILE A 71 -20.48 15.59 -3.36
C ILE A 71 -21.24 14.27 -3.29
N ASP A 72 -22.32 14.14 -4.03
CA ASP A 72 -23.11 12.91 -4.10
C ASP A 72 -22.46 11.87 -5.03
N LYS A 73 -22.12 12.29 -6.26
CA LYS A 73 -21.60 11.41 -7.31
C LYS A 73 -20.41 12.04 -8.03
N VAL A 74 -19.50 11.18 -8.50
CA VAL A 74 -18.29 11.58 -9.22
C VAL A 74 -18.23 11.00 -10.63
N ASP A 75 -17.46 11.62 -11.51
CA ASP A 75 -17.31 11.21 -12.91
C ASP A 75 -16.24 10.11 -13.07
N GLY A 76 -15.28 10.04 -12.13
CA GLY A 76 -14.27 9.00 -12.15
C GLY A 76 -13.58 8.80 -10.81
N ILE A 77 -13.17 7.57 -10.57
CA ILE A 77 -12.39 7.17 -9.41
C ILE A 77 -11.16 6.41 -9.91
N MET A 78 -10.00 6.73 -9.35
CA MET A 78 -8.75 6.04 -9.63
C MET A 78 -8.14 5.50 -8.34
N LEU A 79 -7.62 4.28 -8.41
CA LEU A 79 -6.75 3.68 -7.41
C LEU A 79 -5.47 3.17 -8.08
N ASP A 80 -4.31 3.48 -7.51
CA ASP A 80 -3.01 2.88 -7.84
C ASP A 80 -2.53 2.08 -6.62
N LEU A 81 -2.78 0.76 -6.66
CA LEU A 81 -2.61 -0.10 -5.49
C LEU A 81 -1.15 -0.48 -5.26
N GLY A 82 -0.74 -0.44 -4.02
CA GLY A 82 0.60 -0.82 -3.57
C GLY A 82 1.33 0.32 -2.87
N VAL A 83 2.65 0.27 -2.89
CA VAL A 83 3.52 1.30 -2.29
C VAL A 83 3.81 2.41 -3.28
N SER A 84 3.76 3.64 -2.83
CA SER A 84 4.22 4.78 -3.62
C SER A 84 5.75 4.78 -3.73
N SER A 85 6.27 5.39 -4.80
CA SER A 85 7.73 5.60 -4.94
C SER A 85 8.29 6.33 -3.73
N TYR A 86 7.53 7.27 -3.17
CA TYR A 86 7.92 8.02 -1.98
C TYR A 86 8.14 7.11 -0.76
N GLN A 87 7.24 6.14 -0.53
CA GLN A 87 7.38 5.18 0.58
C GLN A 87 8.58 4.25 0.40
N LEU A 88 8.92 3.89 -0.84
CA LEU A 88 10.10 3.08 -1.14
C LEU A 88 11.41 3.87 -0.97
N ASP A 89 11.39 5.16 -1.29
CA ASP A 89 12.54 6.06 -1.18
C ASP A 89 12.79 6.54 0.26
N ALA A 90 11.74 6.57 1.10
CA ALA A 90 11.83 6.89 2.52
C ALA A 90 12.40 5.68 3.30
N ALA A 91 13.72 5.65 3.44
CA ALA A 91 14.46 4.52 3.98
C ALA A 91 14.03 4.12 5.41
N ASP A 92 13.64 5.08 6.23
CA ASP A 92 13.22 4.90 7.64
C ASP A 92 11.83 4.29 7.82
N ARG A 93 11.05 4.16 6.74
CA ARG A 93 9.69 3.59 6.76
C ARG A 93 9.64 2.06 6.69
N GLY A 94 10.76 1.38 6.46
CA GLY A 94 10.84 -0.09 6.45
C GLY A 94 10.21 -0.80 5.24
N PHE A 95 9.74 -0.08 4.22
CA PHE A 95 9.17 -0.68 3.00
C PHE A 95 10.23 -1.28 2.08
N THR A 96 11.47 -0.80 2.16
CA THR A 96 12.58 -1.30 1.35
C THR A 96 13.43 -2.33 2.09
N TYR A 97 13.86 -3.34 1.38
CA TYR A 97 14.81 -4.34 1.86
C TYR A 97 16.28 -3.98 1.55
N ASN A 98 16.52 -2.80 0.97
CA ASN A 98 17.85 -2.37 0.53
C ASN A 98 18.60 -1.53 1.58
N VAL A 99 17.90 -1.07 2.61
CA VAL A 99 18.47 -0.23 3.67
C VAL A 99 18.12 -0.84 5.02
N ASP A 100 19.07 -0.85 5.96
CA ASP A 100 18.84 -1.35 7.31
C ASP A 100 18.10 -0.30 8.15
N THR A 101 16.90 -0.64 8.57
CA THR A 101 16.03 0.23 9.36
C THR A 101 15.01 -0.58 10.16
N ALA A 102 14.26 0.05 11.04
CA ALA A 102 13.19 -0.59 11.80
C ALA A 102 12.13 -1.22 10.88
N LEU A 103 11.58 -2.37 11.28
CA LEU A 103 10.49 -3.06 10.59
C LEU A 103 9.16 -2.36 10.88
N ASP A 104 8.89 -1.24 10.19
CA ASP A 104 7.65 -0.48 10.35
C ASP A 104 6.59 -0.89 9.32
N MET A 105 6.72 -0.51 8.07
CA MET A 105 5.83 -0.78 6.91
C MET A 105 4.39 -0.25 7.06
N ARG A 106 4.08 0.62 8.03
CA ARG A 106 2.75 1.23 8.16
C ARG A 106 2.55 2.29 7.08
N MET A 107 1.49 2.20 6.32
CA MET A 107 1.04 3.29 5.44
C MET A 107 0.41 4.41 6.27
N ASP A 108 -0.44 4.07 7.23
CA ASP A 108 -0.95 5.02 8.23
C ASP A 108 -0.14 4.91 9.53
N GLN A 109 0.68 5.92 9.80
CA GLN A 109 1.53 5.94 11.01
C GLN A 109 0.75 6.08 12.32
N ARG A 110 -0.58 6.33 12.27
CA ARG A 110 -1.44 6.38 13.46
C ARG A 110 -1.79 5.00 14.00
N GLN A 111 -1.66 3.93 13.18
CA GLN A 111 -1.88 2.57 13.68
C GLN A 111 -0.74 2.14 14.60
N GLU A 112 -1.07 1.30 15.59
CA GLU A 112 -0.10 0.84 16.59
C GLU A 112 0.76 -0.31 16.09
N ILE A 113 0.15 -1.26 15.38
CA ILE A 113 0.80 -2.48 14.86
C ILE A 113 1.75 -2.15 13.72
N THR A 114 2.94 -2.74 13.75
CA THR A 114 4.00 -2.60 12.75
C THR A 114 4.37 -3.94 12.11
N ALA A 115 5.21 -3.95 11.10
CA ALA A 115 5.76 -5.19 10.53
C ALA A 115 6.57 -5.99 11.56
N LYS A 116 7.22 -5.31 12.52
CA LYS A 116 7.92 -5.94 13.65
C LYS A 116 6.96 -6.81 14.47
N ASP A 117 5.76 -6.33 14.76
CA ASP A 117 4.79 -7.08 15.54
C ASP A 117 4.32 -8.32 14.79
N ILE A 118 4.07 -8.22 13.47
CA ILE A 118 3.70 -9.37 12.65
C ILE A 118 4.78 -10.45 12.71
N VAL A 119 6.05 -10.12 12.47
CA VAL A 119 7.12 -11.13 12.44
C VAL A 119 7.42 -11.72 13.82
N ASN A 120 7.21 -10.97 14.90
CA ASN A 120 7.50 -11.43 16.26
C ASN A 120 6.31 -12.11 16.95
N GLU A 121 5.06 -11.82 16.58
CA GLU A 121 3.89 -12.27 17.34
C GLU A 121 3.01 -13.28 16.60
N TYR A 122 2.95 -13.21 15.24
CA TYR A 122 2.11 -14.13 14.46
C TYR A 122 2.55 -15.57 14.65
N SER A 123 1.59 -16.50 14.65
CA SER A 123 1.89 -17.93 14.65
C SER A 123 2.66 -18.37 13.39
N GLU A 124 3.38 -19.49 13.46
CA GLU A 124 4.05 -20.06 12.27
C GLU A 124 3.03 -20.31 11.14
N PHE A 125 1.82 -20.74 11.49
CA PHE A 125 0.76 -20.96 10.53
C PHE A 125 0.30 -19.66 9.86
N ASP A 126 0.11 -18.58 10.61
CA ASP A 126 -0.32 -17.29 10.06
C ASP A 126 0.77 -16.67 9.19
N LEU A 127 2.04 -16.71 9.61
CA LEU A 127 3.17 -16.30 8.79
C LEU A 127 3.24 -17.10 7.48
N TYR A 128 3.10 -18.43 7.57
CA TYR A 128 3.05 -19.27 6.38
C TYR A 128 1.89 -18.87 5.46
N ARG A 129 0.69 -18.68 6.01
CA ARG A 129 -0.51 -18.28 5.26
C ARG A 129 -0.28 -16.99 4.48
N ILE A 130 0.14 -15.92 5.15
CA ILE A 130 0.34 -14.63 4.48
C ILE A 130 1.47 -14.67 3.44
N ILE A 131 2.58 -15.31 3.74
CA ILE A 131 3.72 -15.42 2.79
C ILE A 131 3.34 -16.26 1.57
N ARG A 132 2.50 -17.30 1.74
CA ARG A 132 1.97 -18.10 0.64
C ARG A 132 0.95 -17.34 -0.19
N ASP A 133 -0.05 -16.74 0.47
CA ASP A 133 -1.24 -16.20 -0.21
C ASP A 133 -1.00 -14.79 -0.76
N TYR A 134 -0.30 -13.93 -0.02
CA TYR A 134 -0.02 -12.56 -0.43
C TYR A 134 1.36 -12.39 -1.08
N GLY A 135 2.32 -13.21 -0.68
CA GLY A 135 3.67 -13.21 -1.25
C GLY A 135 3.83 -14.15 -2.43
N GLU A 136 2.94 -15.13 -2.59
CA GLU A 136 3.06 -16.22 -3.57
C GLU A 136 4.45 -16.91 -3.52
N ASP A 137 5.01 -17.02 -2.33
CA ASP A 137 6.35 -17.56 -2.18
C ASP A 137 6.32 -19.07 -1.98
N ARG A 138 6.94 -19.81 -2.89
CA ARG A 138 7.04 -21.28 -2.81
C ARG A 138 7.80 -21.77 -1.58
N PHE A 139 8.61 -20.94 -0.95
CA PHE A 139 9.35 -21.23 0.27
C PHE A 139 8.64 -20.76 1.54
N ALA A 140 7.39 -20.28 1.43
CA ALA A 140 6.61 -19.69 2.52
C ALA A 140 6.67 -20.50 3.82
N LYS A 141 6.52 -21.82 3.75
CA LYS A 141 6.58 -22.71 4.92
C LYS A 141 7.95 -22.68 5.60
N ASN A 142 9.03 -22.69 4.81
CA ASN A 142 10.38 -22.68 5.34
C ASN A 142 10.76 -21.30 5.90
N ILE A 143 10.31 -20.22 5.24
CA ILE A 143 10.51 -18.85 5.70
C ILE A 143 9.79 -18.65 7.05
N ALA A 144 8.51 -19.02 7.17
CA ALA A 144 7.78 -18.92 8.43
C ALA A 144 8.48 -19.66 9.57
N LYS A 145 8.93 -20.91 9.34
CA LYS A 145 9.69 -21.70 10.31
C LYS A 145 10.97 -20.99 10.75
N HIS A 146 11.74 -20.40 9.82
CA HIS A 146 12.97 -19.69 10.16
C HIS A 146 12.71 -18.41 10.95
N ILE A 147 11.66 -17.65 10.62
CA ILE A 147 11.25 -16.47 11.37
C ILE A 147 10.93 -16.87 12.81
N VAL A 148 10.09 -17.89 13.01
CA VAL A 148 9.69 -18.36 14.34
C VAL A 148 10.89 -18.87 15.13
N ALA A 149 11.81 -19.59 14.53
CA ALA A 149 13.02 -20.05 15.19
C ALA A 149 13.93 -18.89 15.61
N ALA A 150 14.17 -17.93 14.70
CA ALA A 150 15.04 -16.79 14.96
C ALA A 150 14.55 -15.89 16.09
N ARG A 151 13.21 -15.59 16.13
CA ARG A 151 12.66 -14.70 17.15
C ARG A 151 12.67 -15.30 18.55
N GLN A 152 12.84 -16.61 18.70
CA GLN A 152 13.00 -17.26 20.01
C GLN A 152 14.35 -16.97 20.63
N GLU A 153 15.38 -16.74 19.82
CA GLU A 153 16.71 -16.35 20.30
C GLU A 153 16.78 -14.85 20.59
N LYS A 154 16.23 -14.03 19.67
CA LYS A 154 16.23 -12.57 19.76
C LYS A 154 15.06 -12.00 18.94
N PRO A 155 14.30 -11.00 19.44
CA PRO A 155 13.32 -10.29 18.62
C PRO A 155 13.93 -9.77 17.31
N ILE A 156 13.18 -9.89 16.23
CA ILE A 156 13.56 -9.38 14.91
C ILE A 156 13.13 -7.92 14.85
N GLU A 157 14.08 -7.01 14.71
CA GLU A 157 13.83 -5.57 14.84
C GLU A 157 14.04 -4.80 13.54
N THR A 158 14.98 -5.27 12.70
CA THR A 158 15.37 -4.53 11.50
C THR A 158 15.12 -5.29 10.21
N THR A 159 15.09 -4.54 9.13
CA THR A 159 14.96 -5.06 7.77
C THR A 159 16.08 -6.03 7.42
N PHE A 160 17.33 -5.75 7.82
CA PHE A 160 18.45 -6.64 7.49
C PHE A 160 18.42 -7.93 8.30
N GLU A 161 18.00 -7.88 9.57
CA GLU A 161 17.78 -9.10 10.36
C GLU A 161 16.75 -10.01 9.68
N LEU A 162 15.62 -9.46 9.25
CA LEU A 162 14.60 -10.20 8.52
C LEU A 162 15.13 -10.72 7.17
N ASN A 163 15.87 -9.92 6.42
CA ASN A 163 16.49 -10.33 5.15
C ASN A 163 17.41 -11.55 5.31
N ASP A 164 18.22 -11.57 6.35
CA ASP A 164 19.17 -12.67 6.58
C ASP A 164 18.45 -13.97 6.95
N ILE A 165 17.36 -13.86 7.72
CA ILE A 165 16.48 -15.00 8.05
C ILE A 165 15.81 -15.55 6.78
N ILE A 166 15.27 -14.69 5.93
CA ILE A 166 14.65 -15.09 4.66
C ILE A 166 15.70 -15.74 3.73
N LYS A 167 16.88 -15.14 3.61
CA LYS A 167 17.97 -15.71 2.82
C LYS A 167 18.39 -17.09 3.31
N ALA A 168 18.45 -17.31 4.62
CA ALA A 168 18.76 -18.62 5.20
C ALA A 168 17.70 -19.68 4.87
N ALA A 169 16.44 -19.27 4.76
CA ALA A 169 15.32 -20.16 4.45
C ALA A 169 15.25 -20.59 2.98
N ILE A 170 15.93 -19.87 2.06
CA ILE A 170 15.84 -20.13 0.62
C ILE A 170 17.16 -20.75 0.11
N PRO A 171 17.12 -21.89 -0.63
CA PRO A 171 18.32 -22.52 -1.16
C PRO A 171 19.19 -21.57 -2.00
N MET A 172 20.52 -21.61 -1.81
CA MET A 172 21.47 -20.72 -2.49
C MET A 172 21.33 -20.74 -4.02
N LYS A 173 21.11 -21.90 -4.61
CA LYS A 173 20.93 -22.07 -6.06
C LYS A 173 19.73 -21.26 -6.60
N VAL A 174 18.68 -21.11 -5.79
CA VAL A 174 17.48 -20.34 -6.17
C VAL A 174 17.74 -18.85 -6.04
N ARG A 175 18.44 -18.43 -4.99
CA ARG A 175 18.79 -17.02 -4.76
C ARG A 175 19.68 -16.45 -5.87
N ALA A 176 20.52 -17.28 -6.47
CA ALA A 176 21.45 -16.86 -7.53
C ALA A 176 20.75 -16.54 -8.88
N THR A 177 19.55 -17.06 -9.11
CA THR A 177 18.84 -16.96 -10.40
C THR A 177 17.59 -16.10 -10.37
N GLY A 178 17.17 -15.62 -9.20
CA GLY A 178 15.94 -14.84 -8.99
C GLY A 178 16.20 -13.37 -8.65
N GLY A 179 15.13 -12.62 -8.48
CA GLY A 179 15.17 -11.28 -7.87
C GLY A 179 15.51 -11.35 -6.38
N HIS A 180 15.46 -10.20 -5.69
CA HIS A 180 15.79 -10.14 -4.26
C HIS A 180 14.90 -11.12 -3.46
N PRO A 181 15.49 -12.02 -2.65
CA PRO A 181 14.76 -13.11 -1.98
C PRO A 181 13.67 -12.62 -1.03
N SER A 182 13.85 -11.44 -0.43
CA SER A 182 12.89 -10.87 0.52
C SER A 182 11.68 -10.20 -0.13
N LYS A 183 11.71 -9.93 -1.44
CA LYS A 183 10.67 -9.14 -2.13
C LYS A 183 9.26 -9.63 -1.84
N ARG A 184 9.04 -10.95 -1.94
CA ARG A 184 7.71 -11.57 -1.77
C ARG A 184 7.25 -11.57 -0.31
N THR A 185 8.16 -11.83 0.62
CA THR A 185 7.85 -11.80 2.06
C THR A 185 7.53 -10.38 2.51
N TYR A 186 8.26 -9.36 2.04
CA TYR A 186 7.95 -7.95 2.33
C TYR A 186 6.60 -7.55 1.79
N GLN A 187 6.29 -7.93 0.55
CA GLN A 187 4.97 -7.73 -0.03
C GLN A 187 3.87 -8.37 0.84
N ALA A 188 4.07 -9.60 1.29
CA ALA A 188 3.11 -10.32 2.12
C ALA A 188 2.84 -9.61 3.46
N ILE A 189 3.90 -9.23 4.16
CA ILE A 189 3.82 -8.51 5.44
C ILE A 189 3.12 -7.16 5.25
N ARG A 190 3.47 -6.41 4.21
CA ARG A 190 2.88 -5.12 3.90
C ARG A 190 1.37 -5.23 3.63
N ILE A 191 0.96 -6.19 2.79
CA ILE A 191 -0.45 -6.41 2.44
C ILE A 191 -1.26 -6.78 3.70
N GLU A 192 -0.74 -7.67 4.53
CA GLU A 192 -1.37 -8.05 5.80
C GLU A 192 -1.49 -6.87 6.76
N LEU A 193 -0.37 -6.17 7.00
CA LEU A 193 -0.30 -5.05 7.93
C LEU A 193 -1.28 -3.91 7.58
N ASN A 194 -1.32 -3.55 6.32
CA ASN A 194 -2.14 -2.44 5.83
C ASN A 194 -3.52 -2.89 5.34
N LYS A 195 -3.85 -4.18 5.49
CA LYS A 195 -5.14 -4.79 5.09
C LYS A 195 -5.54 -4.47 3.65
N GLU A 196 -4.55 -4.38 2.74
CA GLU A 196 -4.74 -3.82 1.39
C GLU A 196 -5.86 -4.53 0.61
N LEU A 197 -5.93 -5.86 0.66
CA LEU A 197 -6.94 -6.63 -0.06
C LEU A 197 -8.32 -6.54 0.61
N GLU A 198 -8.39 -6.60 1.95
CA GLU A 198 -9.63 -6.45 2.71
C GLU A 198 -10.25 -5.08 2.48
N VAL A 199 -9.44 -4.03 2.54
CA VAL A 199 -9.86 -2.65 2.28
C VAL A 199 -10.39 -2.50 0.86
N LEU A 200 -9.70 -3.06 -0.13
CA LEU A 200 -10.15 -3.01 -1.52
C LEU A 200 -11.48 -3.73 -1.71
N GLU A 201 -11.59 -4.98 -1.25
CA GLU A 201 -12.80 -5.81 -1.39
C GLU A 201 -14.02 -5.10 -0.79
N ASN A 202 -13.88 -4.55 0.41
CA ASN A 202 -14.96 -3.86 1.11
C ASN A 202 -15.31 -2.48 0.54
N SER A 203 -14.50 -1.94 -0.37
CA SER A 203 -14.69 -0.58 -0.90
C SER A 203 -15.29 -0.55 -2.32
N ILE A 204 -15.21 -1.63 -3.08
CA ILE A 204 -15.58 -1.65 -4.51
C ILE A 204 -17.04 -1.26 -4.72
N ASP A 205 -17.96 -1.87 -3.98
CA ASP A 205 -19.40 -1.61 -4.15
C ASP A 205 -19.73 -0.14 -3.84
N MET A 206 -19.19 0.39 -2.74
CA MET A 206 -19.34 1.79 -2.36
C MET A 206 -18.81 2.73 -3.44
N MET A 207 -17.66 2.43 -4.05
CA MET A 207 -17.09 3.23 -5.12
C MET A 207 -17.98 3.22 -6.37
N ILE A 208 -18.52 2.06 -6.74
CA ILE A 208 -19.45 1.93 -7.87
C ILE A 208 -20.72 2.75 -7.60
N ASP A 209 -21.25 2.69 -6.38
CA ASP A 209 -22.43 3.46 -5.97
C ASP A 209 -22.19 4.99 -6.01
N ARG A 210 -20.96 5.45 -5.84
CA ARG A 210 -20.58 6.87 -5.92
C ARG A 210 -20.27 7.35 -7.34
N LEU A 211 -20.30 6.47 -8.34
CA LEU A 211 -20.14 6.90 -9.73
C LEU A 211 -21.47 7.45 -10.31
N LYS A 212 -21.34 8.48 -11.14
CA LYS A 212 -22.40 8.91 -12.06
C LYS A 212 -22.67 7.84 -13.12
N PRO A 213 -23.82 7.85 -13.79
CA PRO A 213 -23.99 7.09 -15.03
C PRO A 213 -22.84 7.39 -16.01
N GLU A 214 -22.28 6.34 -16.61
CA GLU A 214 -21.08 6.40 -17.48
C GLU A 214 -19.76 6.78 -16.77
N GLY A 215 -19.78 6.99 -15.46
CA GLY A 215 -18.57 7.18 -14.65
C GLY A 215 -17.65 5.97 -14.71
N ARG A 216 -16.37 6.16 -14.44
CA ARG A 216 -15.35 5.12 -14.56
C ARG A 216 -14.59 4.90 -13.27
N LEU A 217 -14.44 3.62 -12.88
CA LEU A 217 -13.50 3.17 -11.87
C LEU A 217 -12.27 2.60 -12.57
N CYS A 218 -11.11 3.18 -12.31
CA CYS A 218 -9.81 2.71 -12.79
C CYS A 218 -8.99 2.19 -11.61
N ILE A 219 -8.58 0.93 -11.66
CA ILE A 219 -7.71 0.32 -10.63
C ILE A 219 -6.43 -0.14 -11.32
N ILE A 220 -5.30 0.42 -10.89
CA ILE A 220 -3.97 0.02 -11.35
C ILE A 220 -3.41 -0.96 -10.32
N THR A 221 -2.92 -2.12 -10.79
CA THR A 221 -2.32 -3.15 -9.95
C THR A 221 -1.02 -3.64 -10.58
N PHE A 222 0.01 -3.84 -9.76
CA PHE A 222 1.32 -4.32 -10.23
C PHE A 222 1.51 -5.83 -10.09
N LYS A 223 0.50 -6.58 -10.05
CA LYS A 223 0.36 -8.02 -10.00
C LYS A 223 -0.75 -8.45 -9.05
N LEU A 224 -1.89 -8.61 -9.61
CA LEU A 224 -2.92 -9.48 -9.07
C LEU A 224 -3.15 -10.58 -10.13
N GLU A 225 -2.32 -11.61 -10.11
CA GLU A 225 -2.85 -12.91 -10.49
C GLU A 225 -3.73 -13.34 -9.31
N ILE A 226 -4.98 -12.89 -9.31
CA ILE A 226 -6.03 -13.49 -8.50
C ILE A 226 -6.18 -14.89 -9.10
N GLY A 227 -5.50 -15.84 -8.48
CA GLY A 227 -5.61 -17.25 -8.83
C GLY A 227 -7.06 -17.68 -8.72
N ARG A 228 -7.49 -18.38 -9.73
CA ARG A 228 -8.77 -19.05 -9.97
C ARG A 228 -9.33 -19.80 -8.76
#